data_727bc239bb8f689cb3401ba185f6b6dc
#
_entry.id   727bc239bb8f689cb3401ba185f6b6dc
#
_cell.length_a   1.000
_cell.length_b   1.000
_cell.length_c   1.000
_cell.angle_alpha   90.00
_cell.angle_beta   90.00
_cell.angle_gamma   90.00
#
_symmetry.space_group_name_H-M   'P 1'
#
loop_
_entity.id
_entity.type
_entity.pdbx_description
1 polymer ?
#
loop_
_entity_poly.entity_id
_entity_poly.type
_entity_poly.pdbx_seq_one_letter_code
_entity_poly.pdbx_strand_id
1 'polypeptide(L)'
;MILHGAAFLLLCLFAQIILCAQDFYKVLGVDRQANDKQIKSAYRKLSKKFHPDKNPGDNTAQDKFVEVSEAYEALIDPESRRIYDQYGYDGLKQRQQGGGQHHDPFDLFSRFFGGGGHYQRGQPRGHNIEIKIGMSLRDFYNGRETEFQWEKQHVCEECDGTGSADGVVDICPHCQGHGVRIIKHQLAPGMFQQIQTQCDACGGRGKTIKHRCPVCQGNRVIRKPTAVPLNVGRGAARDSKIVYENEADASPDYVAGDLIVTLTEKDPDIGPEDNPDRVDGTFFRRKGDDLFWTEILSLREAWMGDWTRNITHLDGHVVRLERKRGEVVQPNQVDTIQGEGMPIWSEDGDSVYHQYEFGKLYVQYMVVLPDEMASGMEKEFWSVWQKWRGKIGVDLHKDSGRPDEPIGRAGHDQKDEL
;
A
#
# COMPACT_ATOMS: atom_id res chain seq x y z
N MET A 1 13.67 -63.63 49.39
CA MET A 1 13.97 -62.19 49.68
C MET A 1 14.28 -61.32 48.45
N ILE A 2 14.36 -61.92 47.26
CA ILE A 2 14.72 -61.14 46.03
C ILE A 2 13.46 -60.61 45.27
N LEU A 3 12.29 -61.23 45.41
CA LEU A 3 11.07 -60.81 44.71
C LEU A 3 10.40 -59.54 45.28
N HIS A 4 10.61 -59.17 46.54
CA HIS A 4 10.02 -58.02 47.18
C HIS A 4 10.79 -56.75 46.89
N GLY A 5 12.09 -56.81 46.56
CA GLY A 5 12.93 -55.68 46.19
C GLY A 5 12.62 -55.14 44.78
N ALA A 6 12.30 -56.03 43.84
CA ALA A 6 11.97 -55.69 42.47
C ALA A 6 10.62 -54.94 42.33
N ALA A 7 9.61 -55.38 43.13
CA ALA A 7 8.30 -54.74 43.18
C ALA A 7 8.35 -53.34 43.77
N PHE A 8 9.21 -53.12 44.78
CA PHE A 8 9.38 -51.79 45.40
C PHE A 8 10.14 -50.80 44.49
N LEU A 9 11.12 -51.32 43.73
CA LEU A 9 11.86 -50.52 42.74
C LEU A 9 10.97 -50.14 41.52
N LEU A 10 10.09 -51.04 41.09
CA LEU A 10 9.11 -50.76 40.03
C LEU A 10 8.05 -49.76 40.51
N LEU A 11 7.62 -49.79 41.75
CA LEU A 11 6.66 -48.86 42.34
C LEU A 11 7.29 -47.44 42.49
N CYS A 12 8.59 -47.32 42.80
CA CYS A 12 9.31 -46.07 42.86
C CYS A 12 9.56 -45.47 41.46
N LEU A 13 9.77 -46.28 40.42
CA LEU A 13 9.90 -45.84 39.04
C LEU A 13 8.56 -45.35 38.47
N PHE A 14 7.44 -45.98 38.84
CA PHE A 14 6.12 -45.48 38.46
C PHE A 14 5.74 -44.18 39.16
N ALA A 15 6.20 -43.95 40.38
CA ALA A 15 5.96 -42.70 41.11
C ALA A 15 6.72 -41.51 40.51
N GLN A 16 7.82 -41.72 39.76
CA GLN A 16 8.56 -40.65 39.09
C GLN A 16 7.95 -40.20 37.75
N ILE A 17 7.07 -41.01 37.14
CA ILE A 17 6.42 -40.66 35.85
C ILE A 17 5.20 -39.74 36.05
N ILE A 18 4.65 -39.63 37.27
CA ILE A 18 3.44 -38.83 37.58
C ILE A 18 3.76 -37.35 37.88
N LEU A 19 5.03 -36.93 37.91
CA LEU A 19 5.43 -35.57 38.38
C LEU A 19 5.84 -34.60 37.26
N CYS A 20 5.31 -34.73 36.04
CA CYS A 20 5.53 -33.72 35.00
C CYS A 20 4.21 -33.09 34.54
N ALA A 21 3.30 -32.83 35.49
CA ALA A 21 2.21 -31.91 35.22
C ALA A 21 2.77 -30.47 35.29
N GLN A 22 2.76 -29.77 34.18
CA GLN A 22 3.16 -28.38 34.13
C GLN A 22 2.35 -27.55 35.14
N ASP A 23 3.01 -27.04 36.17
CA ASP A 23 2.38 -26.17 37.18
C ASP A 23 2.39 -24.72 36.67
N PHE A 24 1.28 -24.25 36.13
CA PHE A 24 1.11 -22.94 35.55
C PHE A 24 1.46 -21.78 36.51
N TYR A 25 1.25 -21.96 37.80
CA TYR A 25 1.67 -21.00 38.82
C TYR A 25 3.19 -20.91 38.88
N LYS A 26 3.90 -22.03 38.76
CA LYS A 26 5.38 -22.05 38.70
C LYS A 26 5.91 -21.47 37.38
N VAL A 27 5.23 -21.74 36.26
CA VAL A 27 5.60 -21.17 34.95
C VAL A 27 5.55 -19.64 35.00
N LEU A 28 4.52 -19.08 35.62
CA LEU A 28 4.41 -17.63 35.81
C LEU A 28 5.25 -17.10 36.96
N GLY A 29 5.78 -17.97 37.84
CA GLY A 29 6.53 -17.59 39.04
C GLY A 29 5.68 -16.84 40.08
N VAL A 30 4.41 -17.26 40.23
CA VAL A 30 3.46 -16.67 41.19
C VAL A 30 2.96 -17.71 42.16
N ASP A 31 2.44 -17.30 43.32
CA ASP A 31 1.81 -18.17 44.29
C ASP A 31 0.44 -18.62 43.79
N ARG A 32 -0.02 -19.82 44.26
CA ARG A 32 -1.35 -20.35 43.94
C ARG A 32 -2.50 -19.47 44.40
N GLN A 33 -2.26 -18.62 45.42
CA GLN A 33 -3.22 -17.63 45.92
C GLN A 33 -3.08 -16.26 45.22
N ALA A 34 -2.26 -16.15 44.18
CA ALA A 34 -2.04 -14.89 43.45
C ALA A 34 -3.35 -14.31 42.90
N ASN A 35 -3.52 -13.02 43.08
CA ASN A 35 -4.64 -12.30 42.49
C ASN A 35 -4.39 -11.95 41.01
N ASP A 36 -5.45 -11.57 40.30
CA ASP A 36 -5.40 -11.25 38.87
C ASP A 36 -4.36 -10.16 38.52
N LYS A 37 -4.13 -9.19 39.44
CA LYS A 37 -3.12 -8.15 39.23
C LYS A 37 -1.70 -8.73 39.24
N GLN A 38 -1.45 -9.69 40.12
CA GLN A 38 -0.16 -10.35 40.23
C GLN A 38 0.10 -11.27 39.03
N ILE A 39 -0.92 -12.03 38.57
CA ILE A 39 -0.86 -12.87 37.40
C ILE A 39 -0.58 -12.02 36.14
N LYS A 40 -1.32 -10.92 35.95
CA LYS A 40 -1.10 -9.96 34.85
C LYS A 40 0.31 -9.33 34.87
N SER A 41 0.80 -8.98 36.05
CA SER A 41 2.13 -8.39 36.20
C SER A 41 3.24 -9.38 35.86
N ALA A 42 3.12 -10.62 36.36
CA ALA A 42 4.08 -11.70 36.06
C ALA A 42 4.12 -12.02 34.56
N TYR A 43 2.95 -12.16 33.92
CA TYR A 43 2.84 -12.37 32.50
C TYR A 43 3.52 -11.26 31.69
N ARG A 44 3.23 -9.98 31.95
CA ARG A 44 3.85 -8.84 31.25
C ARG A 44 5.38 -8.85 31.36
N LYS A 45 5.92 -9.25 32.50
CA LYS A 45 7.36 -9.34 32.74
C LYS A 45 8.00 -10.46 31.93
N LEU A 46 7.37 -11.64 31.92
CA LEU A 46 7.90 -12.82 31.23
C LEU A 46 7.70 -12.74 29.71
N SER A 47 6.54 -12.27 29.25
CA SER A 47 6.27 -12.06 27.83
C SER A 47 7.22 -11.04 27.20
N LYS A 48 7.55 -9.95 27.92
CA LYS A 48 8.55 -8.98 27.46
C LYS A 48 9.97 -9.56 27.41
N LYS A 49 10.27 -10.52 28.31
CA LYS A 49 11.59 -11.20 28.36
C LYS A 49 11.75 -12.19 27.23
N PHE A 50 10.73 -12.98 26.92
CA PHE A 50 10.76 -14.05 25.91
C PHE A 50 10.10 -13.69 24.58
N HIS A 51 9.85 -12.38 24.35
CA HIS A 51 9.24 -11.90 23.10
C HIS A 51 10.07 -12.27 21.88
N PRO A 52 9.46 -12.80 20.79
CA PRO A 52 10.18 -13.20 19.59
C PRO A 52 10.98 -12.08 18.95
N ASP A 53 10.47 -10.82 18.96
CA ASP A 53 11.20 -9.66 18.43
C ASP A 53 12.49 -9.33 19.21
N LYS A 54 12.55 -9.73 20.49
CA LYS A 54 13.76 -9.51 21.31
C LYS A 54 14.72 -10.69 21.31
N ASN A 55 14.26 -11.85 20.90
CA ASN A 55 15.01 -13.10 20.86
C ASN A 55 14.87 -13.76 19.48
N PRO A 56 15.25 -13.08 18.38
CA PRO A 56 15.10 -13.60 17.03
C PRO A 56 15.97 -14.86 16.86
N GLY A 57 15.33 -15.97 16.46
CA GLY A 57 16.00 -17.24 16.21
C GLY A 57 16.30 -18.13 17.45
N ASP A 58 15.87 -17.73 18.65
CA ASP A 58 15.98 -18.57 19.86
C ASP A 58 14.71 -19.39 20.06
N ASN A 59 14.76 -20.66 19.63
CA ASN A 59 13.65 -21.60 19.78
C ASN A 59 13.29 -21.83 21.26
N THR A 60 14.28 -21.78 22.17
CA THR A 60 14.02 -22.00 23.62
C THR A 60 13.29 -20.83 24.25
N ALA A 61 13.49 -19.60 23.74
CA ALA A 61 12.73 -18.43 24.15
C ALA A 61 11.29 -18.50 23.60
N GLN A 62 11.12 -19.03 22.40
CA GLN A 62 9.82 -19.23 21.77
C GLN A 62 8.98 -20.27 22.53
N ASP A 63 9.57 -21.41 22.89
CA ASP A 63 8.89 -22.45 23.68
C ASP A 63 8.44 -21.91 25.05
N LYS A 64 9.34 -21.18 25.75
CA LYS A 64 9.00 -20.52 27.02
C LYS A 64 7.92 -19.46 26.89
N PHE A 65 7.89 -18.74 25.78
CA PHE A 65 6.85 -17.76 25.52
C PHE A 65 5.48 -18.43 25.38
N VAL A 66 5.41 -19.57 24.66
CA VAL A 66 4.19 -20.38 24.52
C VAL A 66 3.71 -20.88 25.89
N GLU A 67 4.61 -21.48 26.68
CA GLU A 67 4.28 -21.96 28.03
C GLU A 67 3.75 -20.86 28.96
N VAL A 68 4.37 -19.68 28.93
CA VAL A 68 3.95 -18.51 29.72
C VAL A 68 2.58 -18.01 29.28
N SER A 69 2.29 -18.07 27.98
CA SER A 69 1.00 -17.64 27.43
C SER A 69 -0.13 -18.59 27.79
N GLU A 70 0.10 -19.91 27.68
CA GLU A 70 -0.85 -20.92 28.11
C GLU A 70 -1.17 -20.85 29.60
N ALA A 71 -0.13 -20.64 30.43
CA ALA A 71 -0.30 -20.48 31.86
C ALA A 71 -1.12 -19.24 32.24
N TYR A 72 -0.89 -18.13 31.52
CA TYR A 72 -1.66 -16.91 31.74
C TYR A 72 -3.13 -17.08 31.32
N GLU A 73 -3.41 -17.70 30.19
CA GLU A 73 -4.77 -17.91 29.70
C GLU A 73 -5.58 -18.79 30.63
N ALA A 74 -4.96 -19.86 31.12
CA ALA A 74 -5.61 -20.78 32.08
C ALA A 74 -5.92 -20.13 33.46
N LEU A 75 -5.08 -19.17 33.90
CA LEU A 75 -5.19 -18.61 35.24
C LEU A 75 -5.88 -17.22 35.31
N ILE A 76 -6.05 -16.52 34.17
CA ILE A 76 -6.70 -15.19 34.16
C ILE A 76 -8.23 -15.31 34.13
N ASP A 77 -8.78 -16.33 33.50
CA ASP A 77 -10.21 -16.57 33.45
C ASP A 77 -10.64 -17.32 34.72
N PRO A 78 -11.55 -16.81 35.53
CA PRO A 78 -11.94 -17.40 36.79
C PRO A 78 -12.51 -18.82 36.65
N GLU A 79 -13.16 -19.12 35.55
CA GLU A 79 -13.74 -20.46 35.29
C GLU A 79 -12.66 -21.48 34.90
N SER A 80 -11.76 -21.08 33.97
CA SER A 80 -10.62 -21.89 33.57
C SER A 80 -9.67 -22.16 34.74
N ARG A 81 -9.40 -21.15 35.57
CA ARG A 81 -8.59 -21.26 36.79
C ARG A 81 -9.21 -22.29 37.76
N ARG A 82 -10.54 -22.23 37.97
CA ARG A 82 -11.23 -23.19 38.85
C ARG A 82 -11.13 -24.63 38.33
N ILE A 83 -11.24 -24.83 37.01
CA ILE A 83 -11.09 -26.15 36.39
C ILE A 83 -9.66 -26.64 36.53
N TYR A 84 -8.68 -25.75 36.29
CA TYR A 84 -7.26 -26.06 36.46
C TYR A 84 -6.92 -26.42 37.92
N ASP A 85 -7.44 -25.69 38.87
CA ASP A 85 -7.21 -25.94 40.31
C ASP A 85 -7.84 -27.26 40.78
N GLN A 86 -8.95 -27.71 40.17
CA GLN A 86 -9.65 -28.95 40.53
C GLN A 86 -9.14 -30.17 39.76
N TYR A 87 -8.88 -30.06 38.49
CA TYR A 87 -8.63 -31.18 37.58
C TYR A 87 -7.26 -31.12 36.89
N GLY A 88 -6.47 -30.07 37.16
CA GLY A 88 -5.16 -29.88 36.53
C GLY A 88 -5.25 -29.59 35.04
N TYR A 89 -4.12 -29.75 34.35
CA TYR A 89 -4.00 -29.49 32.91
C TYR A 89 -4.93 -30.40 32.07
N ASP A 90 -5.14 -31.64 32.50
CA ASP A 90 -6.00 -32.60 31.79
C ASP A 90 -7.49 -32.15 31.79
N GLY A 91 -7.95 -31.50 32.86
CA GLY A 91 -9.28 -30.93 32.91
C GLY A 91 -9.52 -29.82 31.91
N LEU A 92 -8.51 -28.98 31.65
CA LEU A 92 -8.56 -27.95 30.62
C LEU A 92 -8.59 -28.56 29.21
N LYS A 93 -7.79 -29.60 28.96
CA LYS A 93 -7.81 -30.35 27.68
C LYS A 93 -9.16 -30.98 27.36
N GLN A 94 -9.79 -31.61 28.36
CA GLN A 94 -11.12 -32.24 28.17
C GLN A 94 -12.20 -31.21 27.80
N ARG A 95 -12.15 -30.02 28.38
CA ARG A 95 -13.07 -28.94 28.00
C ARG A 95 -12.86 -28.46 26.56
N GLN A 96 -11.61 -28.41 26.10
CA GLN A 96 -11.28 -28.05 24.71
C GLN A 96 -11.71 -29.12 23.70
N GLN A 97 -11.69 -30.40 24.06
CA GLN A 97 -12.12 -31.50 23.18
C GLN A 97 -13.65 -31.68 23.07
N GLY A 98 -14.42 -31.13 24.00
CA GLY A 98 -15.89 -31.15 23.95
C GLY A 98 -16.55 -30.19 22.96
N GLY A 99 -15.81 -29.26 22.37
CA GLY A 99 -16.25 -28.33 21.32
C GLY A 99 -15.37 -28.48 20.09
N GLY A 100 -15.67 -29.46 19.25
CA GLY A 100 -14.88 -29.91 18.11
C GLY A 100 -14.23 -28.85 17.26
N GLN A 101 -12.94 -28.63 17.46
CA GLN A 101 -11.92 -28.26 16.47
C GLN A 101 -10.54 -28.38 17.13
N HIS A 102 -9.67 -29.20 16.54
CA HIS A 102 -8.25 -29.21 16.87
C HIS A 102 -7.66 -27.80 16.56
N HIS A 103 -7.35 -27.03 17.60
CA HIS A 103 -6.59 -25.80 17.47
C HIS A 103 -5.13 -26.08 17.81
N ASP A 104 -4.27 -25.86 16.82
CA ASP A 104 -2.82 -25.81 16.99
C ASP A 104 -2.49 -24.65 17.98
N PRO A 105 -1.55 -24.81 18.93
CA PRO A 105 -1.12 -23.73 19.83
C PRO A 105 -0.69 -22.46 19.10
N PHE A 106 -0.22 -22.59 17.87
CA PHE A 106 0.14 -21.46 17.00
C PHE A 106 -1.08 -20.73 16.43
N ASP A 107 -2.20 -21.41 16.23
CA ASP A 107 -3.48 -20.80 15.80
C ASP A 107 -4.12 -19.98 16.95
N LEU A 108 -3.90 -20.41 18.19
CA LEU A 108 -4.31 -19.67 19.37
C LEU A 108 -3.49 -18.38 19.53
N PHE A 109 -2.18 -18.46 19.27
CA PHE A 109 -1.29 -17.31 19.24
C PHE A 109 -1.68 -16.29 18.18
N SER A 110 -1.94 -16.72 16.95
CA SER A 110 -2.38 -15.83 15.85
C SER A 110 -3.77 -15.22 16.10
N ARG A 111 -4.64 -15.87 16.84
CA ARG A 111 -5.93 -15.32 17.29
C ARG A 111 -5.79 -14.28 18.39
N PHE A 112 -4.80 -14.41 19.27
CA PHE A 112 -4.58 -13.52 20.40
C PHE A 112 -3.66 -12.34 20.07
N PHE A 113 -2.64 -12.56 19.24
CA PHE A 113 -1.67 -11.54 18.79
C PHE A 113 -1.81 -11.14 17.32
N GLY A 114 -2.46 -11.94 16.52
CA GLY A 114 -2.79 -11.68 15.12
C GLY A 114 -4.15 -11.02 14.90
N GLY A 115 -4.61 -10.11 15.79
CA GLY A 115 -5.79 -9.28 15.57
C GLY A 115 -7.12 -9.82 16.09
N GLY A 116 -7.12 -10.88 16.92
CA GLY A 116 -8.30 -11.37 17.61
C GLY A 116 -8.43 -10.78 19.03
N GLY A 117 -8.51 -9.45 19.15
CA GLY A 117 -8.78 -8.79 20.42
C GLY A 117 -10.08 -9.27 21.03
N HIS A 118 -10.11 -9.43 22.34
CA HIS A 118 -11.35 -9.47 23.12
C HIS A 118 -12.30 -8.43 22.57
N TYR A 119 -13.37 -8.84 21.94
CA TYR A 119 -14.49 -7.98 21.58
C TYR A 119 -15.12 -7.42 22.86
N GLN A 120 -14.52 -6.41 23.47
CA GLN A 120 -15.35 -5.29 23.82
C GLN A 120 -16.05 -4.95 22.50
N ARG A 121 -17.37 -5.03 22.46
CA ARG A 121 -18.17 -4.55 21.33
C ARG A 121 -17.90 -3.04 21.17
N GLY A 122 -16.72 -2.71 20.69
CA GLY A 122 -16.45 -1.42 20.09
C GLY A 122 -17.41 -1.26 18.92
N GLN A 123 -17.89 -0.08 18.72
CA GLN A 123 -18.70 0.21 17.54
C GLN A 123 -17.97 -0.36 16.32
N PRO A 124 -18.66 -1.06 15.41
CA PRO A 124 -18.03 -1.57 14.20
C PRO A 124 -17.37 -0.41 13.46
N ARG A 125 -16.24 -0.64 12.83
CA ARG A 125 -15.54 0.37 12.03
C ARG A 125 -16.11 0.37 10.61
N GLY A 126 -16.34 1.55 10.05
CA GLY A 126 -16.74 1.74 8.67
C GLY A 126 -15.65 1.35 7.68
N HIS A 127 -16.00 1.25 6.42
CA HIS A 127 -15.07 0.95 5.34
C HIS A 127 -14.15 2.15 5.07
N ASN A 128 -12.90 1.85 4.71
CA ASN A 128 -11.98 2.86 4.22
C ASN A 128 -12.40 3.30 2.80
N ILE A 129 -12.16 4.57 2.48
CA ILE A 129 -12.45 5.14 1.16
C ILE A 129 -11.13 5.48 0.49
N GLU A 130 -10.94 5.03 -0.74
CA GLU A 130 -9.76 5.35 -1.53
C GLU A 130 -10.11 6.35 -2.63
N ILE A 131 -9.36 7.46 -2.69
CA ILE A 131 -9.48 8.50 -3.72
C ILE A 131 -8.13 8.64 -4.43
N LYS A 132 -8.16 8.77 -5.76
CA LYS A 132 -6.97 9.05 -6.57
C LYS A 132 -6.95 10.51 -6.97
N ILE A 133 -5.85 11.20 -6.68
CA ILE A 133 -5.65 12.60 -7.07
C ILE A 133 -4.47 12.67 -8.05
N GLY A 134 -4.75 13.22 -9.24
CA GLY A 134 -3.74 13.46 -10.27
C GLY A 134 -2.97 14.74 -10.01
N MET A 135 -1.63 14.63 -9.92
CA MET A 135 -0.71 15.73 -9.70
C MET A 135 0.26 15.83 -10.88
N SER A 136 0.72 17.03 -11.22
CA SER A 136 1.74 17.21 -12.24
C SER A 136 3.12 16.76 -11.76
N LEU A 137 4.01 16.39 -12.68
CA LEU A 137 5.40 16.07 -12.34
C LEU A 137 6.09 17.23 -11.61
N ARG A 138 5.73 18.48 -11.98
CA ARG A 138 6.22 19.69 -11.32
C ARG A 138 5.81 19.76 -9.86
N ASP A 139 4.57 19.33 -9.52
CA ASP A 139 4.09 19.31 -8.13
C ASP A 139 4.85 18.29 -7.29
N PHE A 140 5.20 17.14 -7.89
CA PHE A 140 6.05 16.16 -7.23
C PHE A 140 7.49 16.65 -7.02
N TYR A 141 8.01 17.45 -7.95
CA TYR A 141 9.37 17.99 -7.86
C TYR A 141 9.48 19.09 -6.81
N ASN A 142 8.58 20.08 -6.85
CA ASN A 142 8.63 21.26 -5.98
C ASN A 142 7.97 21.04 -4.61
N GLY A 143 7.14 20.01 -4.50
CA GLY A 143 6.16 19.90 -3.42
C GLY A 143 4.97 20.83 -3.64
N ARG A 144 3.82 20.50 -3.10
CA ARG A 144 2.61 21.31 -3.21
C ARG A 144 1.72 21.14 -2.00
N GLU A 145 1.33 22.27 -1.42
CA GLU A 145 0.24 22.33 -0.46
C GLU A 145 -1.03 22.79 -1.16
N THR A 146 -2.09 22.02 -1.07
CA THR A 146 -3.38 22.30 -1.70
C THR A 146 -4.50 21.74 -0.86
N GLU A 147 -5.74 22.03 -1.23
CA GLU A 147 -6.92 21.42 -0.64
C GLU A 147 -7.73 20.77 -1.75
N PHE A 148 -8.34 19.63 -1.45
CA PHE A 148 -9.30 19.01 -2.33
C PHE A 148 -10.64 18.86 -1.63
N GLN A 149 -11.70 18.94 -2.41
CA GLN A 149 -13.06 18.76 -1.92
C GLN A 149 -13.58 17.39 -2.34
N TRP A 150 -14.21 16.69 -1.40
CA TRP A 150 -14.90 15.45 -1.67
C TRP A 150 -16.21 15.38 -0.89
N GLU A 151 -17.17 14.65 -1.39
CA GLU A 151 -18.46 14.50 -0.77
C GLU A 151 -18.43 13.44 0.34
N LYS A 152 -18.30 13.90 1.58
CA LYS A 152 -18.27 13.06 2.78
C LYS A 152 -19.66 12.92 3.37
N GLN A 153 -19.99 11.71 3.81
CA GLN A 153 -21.17 11.47 4.61
C GLN A 153 -20.92 11.88 6.06
N HIS A 154 -21.71 12.79 6.55
CA HIS A 154 -21.71 13.27 7.94
C HIS A 154 -22.92 12.79 8.70
N VAL A 155 -22.81 12.59 10.00
CA VAL A 155 -23.98 12.41 10.86
C VAL A 155 -24.80 13.70 10.81
N CYS A 156 -26.12 13.57 10.69
CA CYS A 156 -26.99 14.73 10.61
C CYS A 156 -26.99 15.49 11.94
N GLU A 157 -26.52 16.72 11.94
CA GLU A 157 -26.41 17.59 13.11
C GLU A 157 -27.77 17.99 13.67
N GLU A 158 -28.80 18.11 12.81
CA GLU A 158 -30.15 18.52 13.24
C GLU A 158 -30.82 17.48 14.14
N CYS A 159 -30.54 16.20 13.93
CA CYS A 159 -31.14 15.12 14.71
C CYS A 159 -30.14 14.26 15.45
N ASP A 160 -28.87 14.64 15.49
CA ASP A 160 -27.77 13.88 16.12
C ASP A 160 -27.79 12.39 15.76
N GLY A 161 -28.07 12.09 14.49
CA GLY A 161 -28.11 10.72 13.96
C GLY A 161 -29.31 9.89 14.44
N THR A 162 -30.32 10.46 15.06
CA THR A 162 -31.56 9.73 15.41
C THR A 162 -32.46 9.53 14.20
N GLY A 163 -32.46 10.48 13.27
CA GLY A 163 -33.36 10.53 12.12
C GLY A 163 -34.74 11.12 12.45
N SER A 164 -34.99 11.47 13.72
CA SER A 164 -36.25 12.01 14.20
C SER A 164 -36.17 13.54 14.36
N ALA A 165 -37.25 14.25 14.07
CA ALA A 165 -37.31 15.70 14.26
C ALA A 165 -37.46 16.11 15.71
N ASP A 166 -38.05 15.25 16.53
CA ASP A 166 -38.28 15.45 17.97
C ASP A 166 -37.33 14.64 18.84
N GLY A 167 -36.33 13.96 18.25
CA GLY A 167 -35.37 13.11 18.95
C GLY A 167 -35.96 11.79 19.47
N VAL A 168 -37.29 11.60 19.34
CA VAL A 168 -37.96 10.40 19.86
C VAL A 168 -37.83 9.23 18.86
N VAL A 169 -37.32 8.11 19.40
CA VAL A 169 -37.14 6.87 18.62
C VAL A 169 -37.81 5.74 19.38
N ASP A 170 -38.85 5.15 18.80
CA ASP A 170 -39.58 4.04 19.39
C ASP A 170 -38.97 2.67 18.99
N ILE A 171 -39.08 1.68 19.87
CA ILE A 171 -38.73 0.30 19.51
C ILE A 171 -39.75 -0.22 18.48
N CYS A 172 -39.28 -0.86 17.41
CA CYS A 172 -40.17 -1.38 16.39
C CYS A 172 -41.09 -2.47 16.95
N PRO A 173 -42.42 -2.27 16.91
CA PRO A 173 -43.38 -3.24 17.49
C PRO A 173 -43.42 -4.58 16.72
N HIS A 174 -43.03 -4.59 15.44
CA HIS A 174 -43.05 -5.78 14.60
C HIS A 174 -41.89 -6.75 14.84
N CYS A 175 -40.73 -6.26 15.20
CA CYS A 175 -39.56 -7.09 15.47
C CYS A 175 -39.02 -6.92 16.90
N GLN A 176 -39.69 -6.15 17.73
CA GLN A 176 -39.35 -5.91 19.15
C GLN A 176 -37.88 -5.49 19.34
N GLY A 177 -37.35 -4.70 18.41
CA GLY A 177 -35.96 -4.22 18.44
C GLY A 177 -34.94 -5.09 17.72
N HIS A 178 -35.27 -6.32 17.33
CA HIS A 178 -34.31 -7.25 16.70
C HIS A 178 -33.93 -6.91 15.26
N GLY A 179 -34.70 -6.09 14.56
CA GLY A 179 -34.43 -5.71 13.16
C GLY A 179 -34.75 -6.82 12.14
N VAL A 180 -34.93 -8.03 12.58
CA VAL A 180 -35.20 -9.21 11.74
C VAL A 180 -36.47 -9.92 12.20
N ARG A 181 -37.14 -10.62 11.29
CA ARG A 181 -38.31 -11.45 11.55
C ARG A 181 -38.05 -12.87 11.07
N ILE A 182 -38.48 -13.84 11.84
CA ILE A 182 -38.41 -15.25 11.47
C ILE A 182 -39.75 -15.59 10.80
N ILE A 183 -39.70 -15.92 9.52
CA ILE A 183 -40.87 -16.35 8.74
C ILE A 183 -40.75 -17.86 8.54
N LYS A 184 -41.85 -18.58 8.83
CA LYS A 184 -41.93 -20.01 8.54
C LYS A 184 -42.42 -20.17 7.09
N HIS A 185 -41.56 -20.66 6.23
CA HIS A 185 -41.88 -20.97 4.85
C HIS A 185 -42.17 -22.47 4.73
N GLN A 186 -43.34 -22.82 4.18
CA GLN A 186 -43.70 -24.22 3.96
C GLN A 186 -43.09 -24.67 2.62
N LEU A 187 -42.19 -25.65 2.64
CA LEU A 187 -41.55 -26.23 1.46
C LEU A 187 -42.39 -27.39 0.88
N ALA A 188 -43.04 -28.16 1.74
CA ALA A 188 -43.94 -29.27 1.38
C ALA A 188 -44.96 -29.52 2.51
N PRO A 189 -46.00 -30.29 2.28
CA PRO A 189 -46.96 -30.67 3.34
C PRO A 189 -46.18 -31.32 4.54
N GLY A 190 -46.21 -30.60 5.69
CA GLY A 190 -45.56 -31.03 6.91
C GLY A 190 -44.08 -30.61 7.06
N MET A 191 -43.46 -29.99 6.03
CA MET A 191 -42.07 -29.52 6.07
C MET A 191 -42.01 -28.01 6.11
N PHE A 192 -41.51 -27.43 7.20
CA PHE A 192 -41.38 -25.98 7.38
C PHE A 192 -39.88 -25.60 7.52
N GLN A 193 -39.49 -24.57 6.80
CA GLN A 193 -38.19 -23.93 6.95
C GLN A 193 -38.39 -22.58 7.64
N GLN A 194 -37.54 -22.28 8.62
CA GLN A 194 -37.48 -20.94 9.22
C GLN A 194 -36.47 -20.11 8.46
N ILE A 195 -36.96 -19.03 7.86
CA ILE A 195 -36.09 -18.07 7.15
C ILE A 195 -36.09 -16.78 7.95
N GLN A 196 -34.89 -16.28 8.20
CA GLN A 196 -34.69 -14.99 8.84
C GLN A 196 -34.70 -13.91 7.77
N THR A 197 -35.68 -13.00 7.83
CA THR A 197 -35.81 -11.88 6.88
C THR A 197 -35.71 -10.56 7.61
N GLN A 198 -35.25 -9.54 6.90
CA GLN A 198 -35.20 -8.17 7.41
C GLN A 198 -36.62 -7.70 7.74
N CYS A 199 -36.80 -6.96 8.82
CA CYS A 199 -38.11 -6.44 9.21
C CYS A 199 -38.52 -5.28 8.30
N ASP A 200 -39.58 -5.46 7.52
CA ASP A 200 -40.10 -4.47 6.53
C ASP A 200 -40.53 -3.16 7.20
N ALA A 201 -41.06 -3.22 8.41
CA ALA A 201 -41.59 -2.03 9.11
C ALA A 201 -40.50 -1.07 9.57
N CYS A 202 -39.29 -1.57 9.91
CA CYS A 202 -38.18 -0.73 10.36
C CYS A 202 -36.98 -0.79 9.41
N GLY A 203 -37.03 -1.55 8.32
CA GLY A 203 -35.91 -1.71 7.40
C GLY A 203 -34.65 -2.27 8.06
N GLY A 204 -34.81 -3.23 8.98
CA GLY A 204 -33.69 -3.85 9.71
C GLY A 204 -33.16 -3.06 10.91
N ARG A 205 -33.60 -1.85 11.13
CA ARG A 205 -33.05 -0.95 12.17
C ARG A 205 -33.47 -1.31 13.59
N GLY A 206 -34.52 -2.10 13.77
CA GLY A 206 -35.09 -2.41 15.09
C GLY A 206 -35.84 -1.25 15.75
N LYS A 207 -35.80 -0.05 15.17
CA LYS A 207 -36.36 1.21 15.70
C LYS A 207 -37.21 1.88 14.63
N THR A 208 -38.22 2.63 15.07
CA THR A 208 -39.16 3.40 14.20
C THR A 208 -39.22 4.86 14.67
N ILE A 209 -39.47 5.75 13.74
CA ILE A 209 -39.58 7.21 13.97
C ILE A 209 -40.97 7.67 13.52
N LYS A 210 -41.64 8.49 14.35
CA LYS A 210 -42.94 9.07 13.99
C LYS A 210 -42.79 10.33 13.15
N HIS A 211 -41.88 11.21 13.56
CA HIS A 211 -41.60 12.47 12.87
C HIS A 211 -40.23 12.42 12.24
N ARG A 212 -40.15 12.39 10.91
CA ARG A 212 -38.86 12.34 10.22
C ARG A 212 -38.16 13.69 10.29
N CYS A 213 -36.84 13.67 10.54
CA CYS A 213 -36.04 14.88 10.49
C CYS A 213 -36.15 15.54 9.10
N PRO A 214 -36.42 16.86 9.02
CA PRO A 214 -36.64 17.56 7.74
C PRO A 214 -35.35 17.63 6.91
N VAL A 215 -34.17 17.59 7.53
CA VAL A 215 -32.87 17.71 6.86
C VAL A 215 -32.45 16.36 6.25
N CYS A 216 -32.38 15.29 7.03
CA CYS A 216 -31.94 13.98 6.54
C CYS A 216 -33.07 13.06 6.11
N GLN A 217 -34.34 13.48 6.27
CA GLN A 217 -35.56 12.71 5.90
C GLN A 217 -35.60 11.30 6.54
N GLY A 218 -34.97 11.15 7.70
CA GLY A 218 -34.91 9.88 8.42
C GLY A 218 -33.70 9.02 8.06
N ASN A 219 -32.79 9.48 7.17
CA ASN A 219 -31.59 8.75 6.77
C ASN A 219 -30.48 8.80 7.84
N ARG A 220 -30.59 9.73 8.81
CA ARG A 220 -29.65 9.91 9.94
C ARG A 220 -28.32 10.54 9.54
N VAL A 221 -28.01 10.55 8.24
CA VAL A 221 -26.77 11.07 7.67
C VAL A 221 -27.08 11.99 6.49
N ILE A 222 -26.16 12.89 6.18
CA ILE A 222 -26.23 13.83 5.05
C ILE A 222 -24.87 13.86 4.35
N ARG A 223 -24.87 14.07 3.03
CA ARG A 223 -23.63 14.28 2.27
C ARG A 223 -23.35 15.77 2.14
N LYS A 224 -22.14 16.18 2.49
CA LYS A 224 -21.65 17.55 2.35
C LYS A 224 -20.25 17.54 1.74
N PRO A 225 -19.92 18.51 0.87
CA PRO A 225 -18.55 18.70 0.42
C PRO A 225 -17.67 19.09 1.62
N THR A 226 -16.59 18.36 1.80
CA THR A 226 -15.61 18.59 2.87
C THR A 226 -14.27 18.89 2.23
N ALA A 227 -13.64 19.99 2.60
CA ALA A 227 -12.29 20.33 2.18
C ALA A 227 -11.27 19.61 3.08
N VAL A 228 -10.33 18.94 2.45
CA VAL A 228 -9.26 18.23 3.14
C VAL A 228 -7.93 18.78 2.65
N PRO A 229 -7.04 19.23 3.55
CA PRO A 229 -5.71 19.71 3.18
C PRO A 229 -4.88 18.55 2.64
N LEU A 230 -4.18 18.78 1.54
CA LEU A 230 -3.30 17.83 0.90
C LEU A 230 -1.90 18.43 0.81
N ASN A 231 -0.95 17.82 1.49
CA ASN A 231 0.46 18.19 1.41
C ASN A 231 1.22 17.12 0.63
N VAL A 232 1.75 17.51 -0.53
CA VAL A 232 2.60 16.66 -1.36
C VAL A 232 4.05 17.03 -1.10
N GLY A 233 4.78 16.13 -0.46
CA GLY A 233 6.21 16.34 -0.17
C GLY A 233 7.05 16.38 -1.45
N ARG A 234 8.17 17.12 -1.42
CA ARG A 234 9.15 17.15 -2.52
C ARG A 234 9.72 15.75 -2.76
N GLY A 235 9.72 15.32 -4.01
CA GLY A 235 10.22 13.99 -4.37
C GLY A 235 9.26 12.84 -4.08
N ALA A 236 8.06 13.09 -3.56
CA ALA A 236 7.10 12.05 -3.23
C ALA A 236 7.00 10.98 -4.33
N ALA A 237 6.91 9.71 -3.93
CA ALA A 237 6.83 8.60 -4.87
C ALA A 237 5.50 8.62 -5.64
N ARG A 238 5.50 8.07 -6.87
CA ARG A 238 4.25 7.76 -7.57
C ARG A 238 3.45 6.75 -6.78
N ASP A 239 2.14 6.87 -6.82
CA ASP A 239 1.19 6.02 -6.11
C ASP A 239 1.39 5.99 -4.58
N SER A 240 2.09 7.02 -4.03
CA SER A 240 2.18 7.20 -2.60
C SER A 240 0.80 7.43 -1.99
N LYS A 241 0.58 6.88 -0.80
CA LYS A 241 -0.70 6.91 -0.09
C LYS A 241 -0.59 7.82 1.13
N ILE A 242 -1.49 8.76 1.24
CA ILE A 242 -1.67 9.60 2.42
C ILE A 242 -2.94 9.12 3.12
N VAL A 243 -2.84 8.80 4.40
CA VAL A 243 -3.96 8.27 5.19
C VAL A 243 -4.45 9.35 6.15
N TYR A 244 -5.72 9.68 6.04
CA TYR A 244 -6.42 10.56 6.98
C TYR A 244 -7.31 9.69 7.86
N GLU A 245 -6.92 9.55 9.11
CA GLU A 245 -7.61 8.68 10.07
C GLU A 245 -9.02 9.20 10.37
N ASN A 246 -10.02 8.29 10.32
CA ASN A 246 -11.43 8.56 10.60
C ASN A 246 -12.07 9.63 9.69
N GLU A 247 -11.48 9.93 8.54
CA GLU A 247 -11.98 10.93 7.59
C GLU A 247 -12.86 10.33 6.47
N ALA A 248 -13.16 9.01 6.49
CA ALA A 248 -14.14 8.40 5.60
C ALA A 248 -15.59 8.73 6.01
N ASP A 249 -16.56 8.08 5.39
CA ASP A 249 -17.97 8.27 5.64
C ASP A 249 -18.35 7.97 7.10
N ALA A 250 -18.97 8.92 7.77
CA ALA A 250 -19.43 8.82 9.15
C ALA A 250 -20.86 8.28 9.25
N SER A 251 -21.15 7.52 10.29
CA SER A 251 -22.48 7.01 10.61
C SER A 251 -22.68 6.92 12.12
N PRO A 252 -23.92 7.05 12.62
CA PRO A 252 -24.20 6.82 14.03
C PRO A 252 -24.00 5.37 14.49
N ASP A 253 -23.90 4.43 13.54
CA ASP A 253 -23.84 2.99 13.83
C ASP A 253 -22.42 2.43 13.89
N TYR A 254 -21.43 3.18 13.38
CA TYR A 254 -20.03 2.77 13.34
C TYR A 254 -19.07 3.96 13.42
N VAL A 255 -17.85 3.71 13.84
CA VAL A 255 -16.76 4.69 13.78
C VAL A 255 -16.32 4.82 12.32
N ALA A 256 -16.10 6.05 11.85
CA ALA A 256 -15.66 6.28 10.47
C ALA A 256 -14.38 5.50 10.16
N GLY A 257 -14.26 5.00 8.94
CA GLY A 257 -13.04 4.44 8.40
C GLY A 257 -12.03 5.54 8.04
N ASP A 258 -10.94 5.15 7.40
CA ASP A 258 -9.90 6.08 6.95
C ASP A 258 -10.16 6.52 5.50
N LEU A 259 -9.80 7.76 5.20
CA LEU A 259 -9.70 8.26 3.85
C LEU A 259 -8.27 8.08 3.36
N ILE A 260 -8.09 7.28 2.32
CA ILE A 260 -6.79 6.98 1.72
C ILE A 260 -6.70 7.74 0.40
N VAL A 261 -5.80 8.71 0.34
CA VAL A 261 -5.53 9.48 -0.88
C VAL A 261 -4.31 8.90 -1.57
N THR A 262 -4.47 8.41 -2.78
CA THR A 262 -3.38 7.91 -3.63
C THR A 262 -2.99 9.00 -4.62
N LEU A 263 -1.73 9.44 -4.59
CA LEU A 263 -1.18 10.44 -5.49
C LEU A 263 -0.76 9.77 -6.80
N THR A 264 -1.39 10.15 -7.91
CA THR A 264 -1.04 9.65 -9.23
C THR A 264 -0.41 10.76 -10.06
N GLU A 265 0.60 10.43 -10.87
CA GLU A 265 1.15 11.41 -11.81
C GLU A 265 0.17 11.57 -12.98
N LYS A 266 -0.26 12.81 -13.20
CA LYS A 266 -1.09 13.18 -14.35
C LYS A 266 -0.20 13.30 -15.56
N ASP A 267 -0.61 12.70 -16.68
CA ASP A 267 0.06 12.94 -17.95
C ASP A 267 0.01 14.44 -18.30
N PRO A 268 1.10 14.99 -18.82
CA PRO A 268 1.14 16.40 -19.20
C PRO A 268 0.11 16.67 -20.30
N ASP A 269 -0.61 17.80 -20.17
CA ASP A 269 -1.54 18.24 -21.19
C ASP A 269 -0.75 18.65 -22.45
N ILE A 270 -0.82 17.84 -23.48
CA ILE A 270 -0.23 18.14 -24.79
C ILE A 270 -1.18 19.10 -25.48
N GLY A 271 -0.94 20.38 -25.31
CA GLY A 271 -1.67 21.44 -26.05
C GLY A 271 -1.08 21.66 -27.46
N PRO A 272 -1.88 22.19 -28.38
CA PRO A 272 -1.43 22.44 -29.75
C PRO A 272 -0.36 23.56 -29.87
N GLU A 273 -0.04 24.24 -28.80
CA GLU A 273 0.91 25.34 -28.79
C GLU A 273 2.17 24.97 -28.02
N ASP A 274 3.28 24.86 -28.73
CA ASP A 274 4.61 24.84 -28.16
C ASP A 274 4.91 26.21 -27.52
N ASN A 275 4.45 26.41 -26.29
CA ASN A 275 4.86 27.53 -25.50
C ASN A 275 6.28 27.23 -24.97
N PRO A 276 7.32 27.93 -25.40
CA PRO A 276 8.70 27.71 -24.94
C PRO A 276 8.87 27.99 -23.44
N ASP A 277 7.94 28.71 -22.81
CA ASP A 277 7.93 28.98 -21.38
C ASP A 277 7.16 27.93 -20.58
N ARG A 278 6.80 26.81 -21.19
CA ARG A 278 6.03 25.73 -20.57
C ARG A 278 6.88 24.96 -19.57
N VAL A 279 6.66 25.25 -18.31
CA VAL A 279 7.37 24.64 -17.16
C VAL A 279 6.51 23.54 -16.50
N ASP A 280 5.62 22.92 -17.25
CA ASP A 280 4.65 21.94 -16.72
C ASP A 280 5.16 20.50 -16.67
N GLY A 281 6.42 20.27 -17.04
CA GLY A 281 7.02 18.94 -17.09
C GLY A 281 6.65 18.13 -18.34
N THR A 282 6.04 18.77 -19.37
CA THR A 282 5.57 18.09 -20.59
C THR A 282 6.66 17.27 -21.28
N PHE A 283 7.90 17.73 -21.25
CA PHE A 283 9.04 17.10 -21.92
C PHE A 283 9.82 16.15 -21.00
N PHE A 284 9.66 16.28 -19.69
CA PHE A 284 10.31 15.39 -18.75
C PHE A 284 9.52 14.10 -18.55
N ARG A 285 10.26 13.00 -18.35
CA ARG A 285 9.71 11.71 -17.93
C ARG A 285 10.44 11.26 -16.70
N ARG A 286 9.72 10.79 -15.70
CA ARG A 286 10.27 10.32 -14.44
C ARG A 286 10.37 8.80 -14.41
N LYS A 287 11.49 8.26 -13.92
CA LYS A 287 11.63 6.86 -13.57
C LYS A 287 12.39 6.72 -12.24
N GLY A 288 11.67 6.42 -11.18
CA GLY A 288 12.23 6.49 -9.82
C GLY A 288 12.62 7.92 -9.46
N ASP A 289 13.87 8.12 -9.10
CA ASP A 289 14.44 9.44 -8.75
C ASP A 289 15.15 10.11 -9.92
N ASP A 290 15.15 9.46 -11.09
CA ASP A 290 15.80 10.00 -12.29
C ASP A 290 14.79 10.63 -13.23
N LEU A 291 15.27 11.66 -13.94
CA LEU A 291 14.54 12.35 -15.00
C LEU A 291 15.13 12.02 -16.37
N PHE A 292 14.28 12.01 -17.38
CA PHE A 292 14.63 11.73 -18.77
C PHE A 292 14.12 12.85 -19.64
N TRP A 293 15.01 13.34 -20.51
CA TRP A 293 14.74 14.36 -21.51
C TRP A 293 15.16 13.87 -22.90
N THR A 294 14.39 14.16 -23.92
CA THR A 294 14.78 13.89 -25.31
C THR A 294 15.04 15.20 -26.03
N GLU A 295 16.30 15.43 -26.41
CA GLU A 295 16.71 16.60 -27.19
C GLU A 295 16.80 16.23 -28.66
N ILE A 296 16.20 17.07 -29.51
CA ILE A 296 16.17 16.86 -30.95
C ILE A 296 17.26 17.71 -31.61
N LEU A 297 18.15 17.06 -32.34
CA LEU A 297 19.23 17.71 -33.04
C LEU A 297 19.07 17.50 -34.56
N SER A 298 19.36 18.51 -35.34
CA SER A 298 19.56 18.36 -36.75
C SER A 298 20.84 17.59 -37.06
N LEU A 299 20.95 17.00 -38.24
CA LEU A 299 22.17 16.30 -38.68
C LEU A 299 23.40 17.22 -38.60
N ARG A 300 23.28 18.51 -38.92
CA ARG A 300 24.36 19.46 -38.82
C ARG A 300 24.81 19.65 -37.38
N GLU A 301 23.89 19.83 -36.44
CA GLU A 301 24.20 20.03 -35.00
C GLU A 301 24.83 18.76 -34.41
N ALA A 302 24.28 17.63 -34.76
CA ALA A 302 24.81 16.34 -34.27
C ALA A 302 26.23 16.06 -34.78
N TRP A 303 26.51 16.45 -36.04
CA TRP A 303 27.78 16.10 -36.69
C TRP A 303 28.86 17.16 -36.49
N MET A 304 28.50 18.46 -36.52
CA MET A 304 29.48 19.55 -36.42
C MET A 304 29.65 20.10 -35.02
N GLY A 305 28.70 19.86 -34.14
CA GLY A 305 28.63 20.53 -32.84
C GLY A 305 28.35 22.03 -33.01
N ASP A 306 28.95 22.85 -32.16
CA ASP A 306 28.80 24.31 -32.12
C ASP A 306 27.36 24.75 -31.89
N TRP A 307 26.75 24.16 -30.83
CA TRP A 307 25.38 24.51 -30.43
C TRP A 307 25.26 24.58 -28.91
N THR A 308 24.29 25.34 -28.48
CA THR A 308 23.87 25.46 -27.06
C THR A 308 22.36 25.37 -27.01
N ARG A 309 21.86 24.60 -26.03
CA ARG A 309 20.44 24.47 -25.68
C ARG A 309 20.24 24.77 -24.22
N ASN A 310 19.18 25.43 -23.89
CA ASN A 310 18.76 25.71 -22.54
C ASN A 310 17.48 24.90 -22.25
N ILE A 311 17.51 24.05 -21.24
CA ILE A 311 16.35 23.31 -20.77
C ILE A 311 15.86 24.02 -19.51
N THR A 312 14.61 24.47 -19.50
CA THR A 312 13.98 24.99 -18.29
C THR A 312 13.51 23.79 -17.43
N HIS A 313 14.10 23.65 -16.25
CA HIS A 313 13.79 22.57 -15.33
C HIS A 313 12.45 22.78 -14.61
N LEU A 314 11.98 21.77 -13.86
CA LEU A 314 10.68 21.76 -13.19
C LEU A 314 10.50 22.84 -12.12
N ASP A 315 11.58 23.36 -11.52
CA ASP A 315 11.58 24.48 -10.57
C ASP A 315 11.82 25.84 -11.26
N GLY A 316 12.13 25.83 -12.55
CA GLY A 316 12.38 27.04 -13.34
C GLY A 316 13.85 27.38 -13.52
N HIS A 317 14.80 26.67 -12.89
CA HIS A 317 16.20 26.89 -13.20
C HIS A 317 16.55 26.37 -14.61
N VAL A 318 17.67 26.84 -15.16
CA VAL A 318 18.07 26.52 -16.53
C VAL A 318 19.27 25.58 -16.53
N VAL A 319 19.08 24.42 -17.13
CA VAL A 319 20.15 23.45 -17.40
C VAL A 319 20.66 23.72 -18.82
N ARG A 320 21.97 23.99 -18.93
CA ARG A 320 22.61 24.31 -20.21
C ARG A 320 23.27 23.07 -20.80
N LEU A 321 22.82 22.71 -22.00
CA LEU A 321 23.49 21.69 -22.83
C LEU A 321 24.33 22.40 -23.88
N GLU A 322 25.55 21.95 -24.08
CA GLU A 322 26.42 22.54 -25.12
C GLU A 322 27.31 21.46 -25.75
N ARG A 323 27.68 21.70 -26.99
CA ARG A 323 28.68 20.95 -27.73
C ARG A 323 29.62 21.92 -28.42
N LYS A 324 30.90 21.70 -28.26
CA LYS A 324 31.91 22.48 -28.95
C LYS A 324 32.00 22.08 -30.40
N ARG A 325 32.54 22.96 -31.21
CA ARG A 325 32.76 22.68 -32.62
C ARG A 325 33.64 21.45 -32.81
N GLY A 326 33.16 20.50 -33.61
CA GLY A 326 33.82 19.21 -33.87
C GLY A 326 33.50 18.10 -32.89
N GLU A 327 32.71 18.36 -31.87
CA GLU A 327 32.16 17.30 -30.99
C GLU A 327 30.93 16.68 -31.64
N VAL A 328 31.03 15.39 -31.99
CA VAL A 328 29.97 14.66 -32.67
C VAL A 328 29.07 13.99 -31.63
N VAL A 329 27.76 14.12 -31.82
CA VAL A 329 26.75 13.41 -31.03
C VAL A 329 26.19 12.25 -31.86
N GLN A 330 26.24 11.05 -31.29
CA GLN A 330 25.70 9.88 -31.97
C GLN A 330 24.16 9.82 -31.79
N PRO A 331 23.41 9.30 -32.76
CA PRO A 331 21.99 9.03 -32.60
C PRO A 331 21.75 8.11 -31.37
N ASN A 332 20.80 8.48 -30.52
CA ASN A 332 20.47 7.81 -29.26
C ASN A 332 21.60 7.85 -28.19
N GLN A 333 22.61 8.69 -28.37
CA GLN A 333 23.57 8.96 -27.30
C GLN A 333 22.82 9.53 -26.10
N VAL A 334 23.25 9.14 -24.90
CA VAL A 334 22.68 9.60 -23.64
C VAL A 334 23.77 10.27 -22.82
N ASP A 335 23.55 11.50 -22.46
CA ASP A 335 24.37 12.21 -21.48
C ASP A 335 23.71 12.16 -20.11
N THR A 336 24.53 12.10 -19.06
CA THR A 336 24.04 12.04 -17.69
C THR A 336 24.52 13.26 -16.92
N ILE A 337 23.56 14.02 -16.38
CA ILE A 337 23.83 15.19 -15.55
C ILE A 337 23.50 14.84 -14.11
N GLN A 338 24.49 14.94 -13.24
CA GLN A 338 24.32 14.61 -11.83
C GLN A 338 23.61 15.75 -11.10
N GLY A 339 22.70 15.40 -10.18
CA GLY A 339 22.01 16.39 -9.36
C GLY A 339 20.85 17.11 -10.03
N GLU A 340 20.50 16.73 -11.27
CA GLU A 340 19.39 17.33 -12.05
C GLU A 340 18.22 16.36 -12.22
N GLY A 341 18.12 15.32 -11.38
CA GLY A 341 16.99 14.41 -11.28
C GLY A 341 15.93 14.89 -10.28
N MET A 342 15.03 13.99 -9.88
CA MET A 342 14.05 14.27 -8.83
C MET A 342 14.73 14.43 -7.48
N PRO A 343 14.17 15.25 -6.58
CA PRO A 343 14.57 15.23 -5.17
C PRO A 343 14.32 13.84 -4.59
N ILE A 344 15.28 13.32 -3.82
CA ILE A 344 15.12 12.03 -3.13
C ILE A 344 14.34 12.30 -1.85
N TRP A 345 13.17 11.66 -1.74
CA TRP A 345 12.33 11.80 -0.57
C TRP A 345 12.89 11.01 0.62
N SER A 346 12.99 11.63 1.78
CA SER A 346 13.33 10.97 3.04
C SER A 346 12.25 11.23 4.07
N GLU A 347 11.88 10.22 4.86
CA GLU A 347 10.88 10.33 5.94
C GLU A 347 11.25 11.37 7.00
N ASP A 348 12.55 11.64 7.18
CA ASP A 348 13.07 12.63 8.12
C ASP A 348 13.08 14.06 7.53
N GLY A 349 12.42 14.29 6.41
CA GLY A 349 12.55 15.42 5.49
C GLY A 349 12.07 16.79 5.96
N ASP A 350 11.70 17.00 7.23
CA ASP A 350 11.33 18.32 7.77
C ASP A 350 12.46 19.01 8.56
N SER A 351 13.67 18.48 8.53
CA SER A 351 14.78 19.22 9.15
C SER A 351 15.31 20.29 8.18
N VAL A 352 15.26 21.53 8.61
CA VAL A 352 15.71 22.77 7.94
C VAL A 352 17.17 22.72 7.44
N TYR A 353 17.90 21.63 7.67
CA TYR A 353 19.31 21.46 7.39
C TYR A 353 19.64 20.31 6.42
N HIS A 354 18.67 19.57 5.88
CA HIS A 354 18.98 18.53 4.91
C HIS A 354 19.10 19.12 3.51
N GLN A 355 20.32 19.08 2.98
CA GLN A 355 20.60 19.30 1.57
C GLN A 355 19.92 18.13 0.83
N TYR A 356 18.87 18.42 0.05
CA TYR A 356 18.20 17.40 -0.75
C TYR A 356 19.21 16.74 -1.68
N GLU A 357 19.32 15.44 -1.61
CA GLU A 357 19.98 14.68 -2.66
C GLU A 357 19.06 14.60 -3.85
N PHE A 358 19.63 14.75 -5.04
CA PHE A 358 18.88 14.69 -6.29
C PHE A 358 19.35 13.48 -7.11
N GLY A 359 18.43 12.88 -7.85
CA GLY A 359 18.75 11.88 -8.85
C GLY A 359 19.50 12.47 -10.05
N LYS A 360 19.45 11.80 -11.18
CA LYS A 360 20.16 12.15 -12.39
C LYS A 360 19.19 12.57 -13.47
N LEU A 361 19.63 13.50 -14.32
CA LEU A 361 18.97 13.81 -15.58
C LEU A 361 19.69 13.08 -16.72
N TYR A 362 18.94 12.25 -17.44
CA TYR A 362 19.41 11.58 -18.65
C TYR A 362 18.88 12.33 -19.86
N VAL A 363 19.79 12.87 -20.66
CA VAL A 363 19.46 13.57 -21.89
C VAL A 363 19.78 12.66 -23.08
N GLN A 364 18.73 12.17 -23.72
CA GLN A 364 18.84 11.36 -24.94
C GLN A 364 18.77 12.25 -26.18
N TYR A 365 19.72 12.12 -27.08
CA TYR A 365 19.76 12.87 -28.32
C TYR A 365 19.13 12.10 -29.46
N MET A 366 18.08 12.69 -30.05
CA MET A 366 17.45 12.20 -31.28
C MET A 366 17.93 13.03 -32.46
N VAL A 367 18.58 12.41 -33.41
CA VAL A 367 19.07 13.11 -34.61
C VAL A 367 18.04 12.94 -35.72
N VAL A 368 17.56 14.09 -36.23
CA VAL A 368 16.60 14.15 -37.34
C VAL A 368 17.36 14.40 -38.63
N LEU A 369 17.12 13.55 -39.59
CA LEU A 369 17.64 13.70 -40.98
C LEU A 369 16.65 14.54 -41.79
N PRO A 370 17.15 15.29 -42.80
CA PRO A 370 16.26 15.96 -43.73
C PRO A 370 15.47 14.91 -44.57
N ASP A 371 14.21 15.23 -44.86
CA ASP A 371 13.34 14.32 -45.62
C ASP A 371 13.87 14.10 -47.05
N GLU A 372 14.47 15.13 -47.68
CA GLU A 372 15.00 15.09 -49.01
C GLU A 372 16.34 15.82 -49.12
N MET A 373 17.21 15.35 -49.98
CA MET A 373 18.44 16.04 -50.34
C MET A 373 18.18 17.01 -51.51
N ALA A 374 18.63 18.25 -51.37
CA ALA A 374 18.55 19.20 -52.45
C ALA A 374 19.37 18.77 -53.67
N SER A 375 18.89 19.12 -54.86
CA SER A 375 19.57 18.78 -56.14
C SER A 375 21.02 19.32 -56.15
N GLY A 376 21.98 18.42 -56.40
CA GLY A 376 23.42 18.71 -56.34
C GLY A 376 24.09 18.44 -55.01
N MET A 377 23.37 18.48 -53.90
CA MET A 377 23.91 18.24 -52.55
C MET A 377 24.44 16.81 -52.44
N GLU A 378 23.82 15.85 -53.11
CA GLU A 378 24.25 14.43 -53.12
C GLU A 378 25.69 14.29 -53.64
N LYS A 379 26.03 14.96 -54.76
CA LYS A 379 27.37 14.90 -55.36
C LYS A 379 28.42 15.52 -54.46
N GLU A 380 28.11 16.68 -53.86
CA GLU A 380 29.02 17.34 -52.93
C GLU A 380 29.25 16.51 -51.69
N PHE A 381 28.19 15.98 -51.10
CA PHE A 381 28.25 15.11 -49.95
C PHE A 381 29.07 13.86 -50.24
N TRP A 382 28.85 13.21 -51.41
CA TRP A 382 29.57 12.06 -51.81
C TRP A 382 31.08 12.32 -52.00
N SER A 383 31.46 13.47 -52.58
CA SER A 383 32.85 13.84 -52.74
C SER A 383 33.56 14.04 -51.37
N VAL A 384 32.88 14.70 -50.42
CA VAL A 384 33.40 14.85 -49.07
C VAL A 384 33.51 13.50 -48.38
N TRP A 385 32.50 12.62 -48.52
CA TRP A 385 32.47 11.30 -47.95
C TRP A 385 33.62 10.43 -48.48
N GLN A 386 33.83 10.37 -49.75
CA GLN A 386 34.92 9.63 -50.34
C GLN A 386 36.29 10.09 -49.84
N LYS A 387 36.50 11.41 -49.76
CA LYS A 387 37.74 11.99 -49.26
C LYS A 387 38.08 11.61 -47.83
N TRP A 388 37.08 11.48 -46.98
CA TRP A 388 37.26 11.35 -45.57
C TRP A 388 36.79 9.99 -44.99
N ARG A 389 36.26 9.08 -45.83
CA ARG A 389 35.62 7.85 -45.40
C ARG A 389 36.45 7.02 -44.46
N GLY A 390 37.73 6.95 -44.62
CA GLY A 390 38.66 6.19 -43.76
C GLY A 390 38.89 6.84 -42.37
N LYS A 391 38.32 8.06 -42.13
CA LYS A 391 38.44 8.80 -40.88
C LYS A 391 37.11 9.13 -40.22
N ILE A 392 36.00 9.05 -40.95
CA ILE A 392 34.69 9.57 -40.52
C ILE A 392 33.75 8.47 -40.06
N GLY A 393 33.97 7.24 -40.42
CA GLY A 393 33.02 6.20 -40.03
C GLY A 393 33.52 4.78 -40.16
N VAL A 394 32.71 3.86 -39.69
CA VAL A 394 32.90 2.43 -39.87
C VAL A 394 32.41 2.07 -41.28
N ASP A 395 33.32 1.70 -42.14
CA ASP A 395 33.01 1.19 -43.48
C ASP A 395 32.67 -0.31 -43.39
N LEU A 396 31.41 -0.61 -43.27
CA LEU A 396 30.89 -1.97 -43.13
C LEU A 396 31.15 -2.85 -44.36
N HIS A 397 31.56 -2.24 -45.47
CA HIS A 397 31.86 -2.96 -46.71
C HIS A 397 33.35 -3.22 -46.95
N LYS A 398 34.22 -2.78 -46.05
CA LYS A 398 35.67 -2.89 -46.21
C LYS A 398 36.15 -4.33 -46.29
N ASP A 399 35.42 -5.25 -45.70
CA ASP A 399 35.78 -6.68 -45.66
C ASP A 399 35.10 -7.52 -46.78
N SER A 400 34.26 -6.93 -47.60
CA SER A 400 33.49 -7.68 -48.62
C SER A 400 34.21 -7.90 -49.93
N GLY A 401 35.44 -7.41 -50.10
CA GLY A 401 36.25 -7.62 -51.31
C GLY A 401 35.63 -7.08 -52.61
N ARG A 402 34.55 -6.31 -52.50
CA ARG A 402 33.94 -5.66 -53.68
C ARG A 402 34.68 -4.38 -53.98
N PRO A 403 35.13 -4.17 -55.24
CA PRO A 403 35.64 -2.85 -55.65
C PRO A 403 34.53 -1.82 -55.46
N ASP A 404 34.94 -0.58 -55.18
CA ASP A 404 34.09 0.58 -54.99
C ASP A 404 33.25 0.90 -56.22
N GLU A 405 32.30 0.10 -56.58
CA GLU A 405 31.29 0.47 -57.56
C GLU A 405 30.32 1.45 -56.89
N PRO A 406 30.11 2.65 -57.47
CA PRO A 406 29.03 3.50 -57.04
C PRO A 406 27.75 2.69 -57.15
N ILE A 407 26.93 2.76 -56.07
CA ILE A 407 25.61 2.16 -56.06
C ILE A 407 24.85 2.74 -57.24
N GLY A 408 24.93 2.02 -58.38
CA GLY A 408 24.20 2.40 -59.56
C GLY A 408 22.71 2.36 -59.22
N ARG A 409 22.01 3.41 -59.59
CA ARG A 409 20.54 3.43 -59.59
C ARG A 409 20.07 2.09 -60.14
N ALA A 410 19.38 1.33 -59.32
CA ALA A 410 18.50 0.27 -59.80
C ALA A 410 17.50 0.96 -60.73
N GLY A 411 17.72 0.81 -62.06
CA GLY A 411 16.88 1.40 -63.09
C GLY A 411 15.46 0.85 -62.90
N HIS A 412 14.57 1.74 -62.60
CA HIS A 412 13.15 1.58 -62.84
C HIS A 412 12.94 1.70 -64.35
N ASP A 413 13.28 0.64 -65.08
CA ASP A 413 12.79 0.36 -66.41
C ASP A 413 12.03 -0.96 -66.34
N GLN A 414 10.82 -0.88 -65.84
CA GLN A 414 9.79 -1.82 -66.25
C GLN A 414 8.85 -1.03 -67.18
N LYS A 415 9.15 -1.16 -68.47
CA LYS A 415 8.18 -0.89 -69.50
C LYS A 415 7.01 -1.83 -69.31
N ASP A 416 5.83 -1.23 -69.28
CA ASP A 416 4.56 -1.86 -69.58
C ASP A 416 4.63 -2.51 -70.95
N GLU A 417 4.41 -3.81 -71.02
CA GLU A 417 3.85 -4.48 -72.20
C GLU A 417 2.96 -5.63 -71.74
N LEU A 418 1.64 -5.44 -72.07
CA LEU A 418 0.50 -6.35 -72.13
C LEU A 418 -0.26 -6.63 -70.81
#